data_366f6771ab8e03b46ae8abcb856ec996
#
_entry.id   366f6771ab8e03b46ae8abcb856ec996
#
_cell.length_a   1.000
_cell.length_b   1.000
_cell.length_c   1.000
_cell.angle_alpha   90.00
_cell.angle_beta   90.00
_cell.angle_gamma   90.00
#
_symmetry.space_group_name_H-M   'P 1'
#
loop_
_entity.id
_entity.type
_entity.pdbx_description
1 polymer ?
#
loop_
_entity_poly.entity_id
_entity_poly.type
_entity_poly.pdbx_seq_one_letter_code
_entity_poly.pdbx_strand_id
1 'polypeptide(L)'
;ERNPFYNLQLPKSKKNVQNRRPWRNEEIIKFLRYDKIELNDFGATIISLYTGMRLGEICELKKAHIQEGCFQRYEGKTSAASRVVPINSILDPVINKLSQKSKDGFLITGLNSGGDDNKRSWNFQKRLGRIRLKIGLPKGVVFHSLRNTFTTRMENLGIPRNHISQLIGHEDGNMALDVYSGGLAIEPLRESINKLTYGSGMDLLIKGRLKDFSFP
;
A
#
# COMPACT_ATOMS: atom_id res chain seq x y z
N GLU A 1 -42.67 -12.59 -17.69
CA GLU A 1 -42.13 -11.34 -18.27
C GLU A 1 -40.72 -11.58 -18.78
N ARG A 2 -40.49 -11.32 -20.12
CA ARG A 2 -39.15 -11.44 -20.70
C ARG A 2 -38.33 -10.24 -20.30
N ASN A 3 -37.16 -10.48 -19.68
CA ASN A 3 -36.19 -9.43 -19.35
C ASN A 3 -35.77 -8.74 -20.67
N PRO A 4 -36.08 -7.44 -20.87
CA PRO A 4 -35.76 -6.71 -22.11
C PRO A 4 -34.24 -6.54 -22.35
N PHE A 5 -33.40 -6.82 -21.34
CA PHE A 5 -31.93 -6.73 -21.42
C PHE A 5 -31.26 -8.10 -21.63
N TYR A 6 -32.05 -9.16 -21.87
CA TYR A 6 -31.52 -10.46 -22.18
C TYR A 6 -30.79 -10.40 -23.54
N ASN A 7 -29.50 -10.64 -23.58
CA ASN A 7 -28.57 -10.50 -24.71
C ASN A 7 -28.05 -9.09 -25.04
N LEU A 8 -28.20 -8.09 -24.19
CA LEU A 8 -27.52 -6.81 -24.40
C LEU A 8 -26.01 -6.98 -24.18
N GLN A 9 -25.27 -7.13 -25.28
CA GLN A 9 -23.82 -7.03 -25.21
C GLN A 9 -23.42 -5.54 -25.09
N LEU A 10 -23.12 -5.11 -23.88
CA LEU A 10 -22.53 -3.78 -23.68
C LEU A 10 -21.23 -3.70 -24.48
N PRO A 11 -21.01 -2.64 -25.27
CA PRO A 11 -19.76 -2.48 -25.98
C PRO A 11 -18.62 -2.53 -24.97
N LYS A 12 -17.66 -3.45 -25.17
CA LYS A 12 -16.46 -3.53 -24.35
C LYS A 12 -15.80 -2.16 -24.44
N SER A 13 -15.89 -1.35 -23.39
CA SER A 13 -15.17 -0.09 -23.35
C SER A 13 -13.71 -0.44 -23.66
N LYS A 14 -13.13 0.19 -24.69
CA LYS A 14 -11.67 0.13 -24.89
C LYS A 14 -11.09 0.74 -23.62
N LYS A 15 -10.81 -0.10 -22.61
CA LYS A 15 -10.04 0.31 -21.46
C LYS A 15 -8.74 0.81 -22.06
N ASN A 16 -8.54 2.13 -22.07
CA ASN A 16 -7.21 2.69 -22.17
C ASN A 16 -6.46 2.10 -20.98
N VAL A 17 -5.80 0.98 -21.20
CA VAL A 17 -4.88 0.37 -20.26
C VAL A 17 -3.74 1.39 -20.17
N GLN A 18 -3.91 2.37 -19.28
CA GLN A 18 -2.77 3.20 -18.91
C GLN A 18 -1.74 2.20 -18.41
N ASN A 19 -0.63 2.06 -19.14
CA ASN A 19 0.47 1.17 -18.80
C ASN A 19 1.03 1.62 -17.44
N ARG A 20 0.39 1.13 -16.36
CA ARG A 20 0.84 1.35 -15.00
C ARG A 20 2.13 0.55 -14.82
N ARG A 21 3.20 1.22 -14.51
CA ARG A 21 4.50 0.60 -14.24
C ARG A 21 4.94 0.84 -12.79
N PRO A 22 5.87 0.02 -12.29
CA PRO A 22 6.55 0.29 -11.02
C PRO A 22 7.20 1.68 -10.99
N TRP A 23 7.28 2.28 -9.82
CA TRP A 23 8.06 3.50 -9.60
C TRP A 23 9.55 3.18 -9.67
N ARG A 24 10.32 4.07 -10.28
CA ARG A 24 11.77 4.04 -10.19
C ARG A 24 12.25 4.69 -8.90
N ASN A 25 13.46 4.35 -8.44
CA ASN A 25 14.00 4.93 -7.21
C ASN A 25 14.06 6.46 -7.25
N GLU A 26 14.42 7.05 -8.40
CA GLU A 26 14.48 8.51 -8.58
C GLU A 26 13.10 9.15 -8.42
N GLU A 27 12.04 8.48 -8.85
CA GLU A 27 10.66 8.95 -8.74
C GLU A 27 10.18 8.89 -7.28
N ILE A 28 10.56 7.83 -6.56
CA ILE A 28 10.30 7.69 -5.13
C ILE A 28 11.02 8.81 -4.37
N ILE A 29 12.31 9.01 -4.62
CA ILE A 29 13.12 10.05 -4.00
C ILE A 29 12.53 11.43 -4.29
N LYS A 30 12.14 11.70 -5.54
CA LYS A 30 11.51 12.96 -5.94
C LYS A 30 10.23 13.23 -5.19
N PHE A 31 9.40 12.19 -4.98
CA PHE A 31 8.16 12.30 -4.22
C PHE A 31 8.43 12.55 -2.73
N LEU A 32 9.34 11.80 -2.12
CA LEU A 32 9.67 11.92 -0.70
C LEU A 32 10.38 13.24 -0.34
N ARG A 33 11.11 13.82 -1.29
CA ARG A 33 11.79 15.12 -1.13
C ARG A 33 10.91 16.33 -1.42
N TYR A 34 9.66 16.12 -1.87
CA TYR A 34 8.77 17.24 -2.10
C TYR A 34 8.55 18.05 -0.80
N ASP A 35 8.84 19.34 -0.84
CA ASP A 35 8.85 20.23 0.33
C ASP A 35 7.50 20.34 1.05
N LYS A 36 6.39 20.23 0.29
CA LYS A 36 5.02 20.28 0.81
C LYS A 36 4.41 18.89 1.08
N ILE A 37 5.22 17.84 1.17
CA ILE A 37 4.74 16.52 1.58
C ILE A 37 4.43 16.55 3.09
N GLU A 38 3.27 16.06 3.46
CA GLU A 38 2.89 15.92 4.86
C GLU A 38 3.22 14.51 5.38
N LEU A 39 3.26 14.36 6.72
CA LEU A 39 3.55 13.08 7.35
C LEU A 39 2.62 11.95 6.89
N ASN A 40 1.32 12.24 6.67
CA ASN A 40 0.37 11.27 6.14
C ASN A 40 0.75 10.79 4.73
N ASP A 41 1.11 11.73 3.83
CA ASP A 41 1.52 11.43 2.46
C ASP A 41 2.79 10.57 2.44
N PHE A 42 3.76 10.98 3.25
CA PHE A 42 5.03 10.30 3.44
C PHE A 42 4.81 8.89 4.01
N GLY A 43 4.12 8.79 5.14
CA GLY A 43 3.89 7.53 5.83
C GLY A 43 3.12 6.52 4.98
N ALA A 44 2.03 6.94 4.32
CA ALA A 44 1.27 6.06 3.43
C ALA A 44 2.13 5.54 2.27
N THR A 45 3.01 6.38 1.71
CA THR A 45 3.92 5.99 0.63
C THR A 45 4.93 4.94 1.11
N ILE A 46 5.57 5.16 2.26
CA ILE A 46 6.55 4.21 2.81
C ILE A 46 5.87 2.90 3.22
N ILE A 47 4.71 2.95 3.88
CA ILE A 47 3.94 1.74 4.20
C ILE A 47 3.63 0.95 2.92
N SER A 48 3.14 1.61 1.86
CA SER A 48 2.84 0.92 0.59
C SER A 48 4.09 0.31 -0.06
N LEU A 49 5.24 0.98 -0.02
CA LEU A 49 6.51 0.48 -0.55
C LEU A 49 7.01 -0.77 0.18
N TYR A 50 6.84 -0.84 1.49
CA TYR A 50 7.38 -1.93 2.31
C TYR A 50 6.36 -3.02 2.67
N THR A 51 5.09 -2.90 2.24
CA THR A 51 4.04 -3.91 2.50
C THR A 51 3.25 -4.31 1.26
N GLY A 52 3.31 -3.53 0.19
CA GLY A 52 2.46 -3.71 -0.98
C GLY A 52 0.96 -3.45 -0.72
N MET A 53 0.57 -2.93 0.45
CA MET A 53 -0.83 -2.67 0.80
C MET A 53 -1.47 -1.63 -0.12
N ARG A 54 -2.77 -1.80 -0.38
CA ARG A 54 -3.57 -0.82 -1.13
C ARG A 54 -3.79 0.45 -0.31
N LEU A 55 -3.93 1.60 -0.97
CA LEU A 55 -4.16 2.88 -0.29
C LEU A 55 -5.37 2.83 0.65
N GLY A 56 -6.48 2.21 0.21
CA GLY A 56 -7.66 2.04 1.06
C GLY A 56 -7.34 1.26 2.33
N GLU A 57 -6.58 0.20 2.21
CA GLU A 57 -6.14 -0.61 3.35
C GLU A 57 -5.29 0.19 4.33
N ILE A 58 -4.36 1.00 3.81
CA ILE A 58 -3.48 1.85 4.63
C ILE A 58 -4.28 2.93 5.36
N CYS A 59 -5.29 3.54 4.69
CA CYS A 59 -6.14 4.54 5.30
C CYS A 59 -7.05 3.99 6.42
N GLU A 60 -7.32 2.69 6.42
CA GLU A 60 -8.10 2.00 7.46
C GLU A 60 -7.24 1.40 8.58
N LEU A 61 -5.89 1.49 8.49
CA LEU A 61 -5.00 1.01 9.54
C LEU A 61 -5.17 1.83 10.82
N LYS A 62 -5.54 1.15 11.92
CA LYS A 62 -5.58 1.69 13.27
C LYS A 62 -4.32 1.30 14.04
N LYS A 63 -3.99 2.06 15.08
CA LYS A 63 -2.91 1.70 16.03
C LYS A 63 -3.13 0.31 16.64
N ALA A 64 -4.38 -0.04 16.95
CA ALA A 64 -4.76 -1.34 17.50
C ALA A 64 -4.51 -2.52 16.54
N HIS A 65 -4.36 -2.25 15.23
CA HIS A 65 -4.03 -3.29 14.25
C HIS A 65 -2.53 -3.65 14.23
N ILE A 66 -1.71 -2.99 15.05
CA ILE A 66 -0.28 -3.29 15.16
C ILE A 66 -0.09 -4.21 16.35
N GLN A 67 0.16 -5.48 16.09
CA GLN A 67 0.34 -6.50 17.12
C GLN A 67 1.49 -7.42 16.70
N GLU A 68 2.35 -7.81 17.63
CA GLU A 68 3.45 -8.77 17.42
C GLU A 68 4.35 -8.44 16.21
N GLY A 69 4.59 -7.15 15.96
CA GLY A 69 5.39 -6.70 14.82
C GLY A 69 4.73 -6.93 13.45
N CYS A 70 3.40 -6.95 13.43
CA CYS A 70 2.60 -7.15 12.22
C CYS A 70 1.45 -6.16 12.14
N PHE A 71 1.03 -5.83 10.92
CA PHE A 71 -0.29 -5.28 10.66
C PHE A 71 -1.30 -6.41 10.59
N GLN A 72 -2.24 -6.45 11.53
CA GLN A 72 -3.31 -7.43 11.56
C GLN A 72 -4.56 -6.85 10.90
N ARG A 73 -5.02 -7.47 9.82
CA ARG A 73 -6.24 -7.09 9.13
C ARG A 73 -7.26 -8.20 9.23
N TYR A 74 -8.29 -7.96 10.04
CA TYR A 74 -9.38 -8.92 10.25
C TYR A 74 -10.63 -8.59 9.43
N GLU A 75 -10.70 -7.39 8.81
CA GLU A 75 -11.89 -6.94 8.07
C GLU A 75 -11.55 -6.75 6.59
N GLY A 76 -12.21 -7.50 5.73
CA GLY A 76 -12.14 -7.39 4.29
C GLY A 76 -13.35 -8.03 3.61
N LYS A 77 -13.66 -7.59 2.38
CA LYS A 77 -14.77 -8.15 1.58
C LYS A 77 -14.51 -9.60 1.13
N THR A 78 -13.27 -10.05 1.20
CA THR A 78 -12.84 -11.42 0.82
C THR A 78 -11.90 -11.97 1.89
N SER A 79 -11.77 -13.29 2.00
CA SER A 79 -10.81 -13.96 2.89
C SER A 79 -9.38 -13.50 2.67
N ALA A 80 -8.98 -13.27 1.43
CA ALA A 80 -7.65 -12.75 1.06
C ALA A 80 -7.41 -11.30 1.53
N ALA A 81 -8.46 -10.55 1.87
CA ALA A 81 -8.33 -9.21 2.46
C ALA A 81 -8.05 -9.26 3.97
N SER A 82 -8.43 -10.36 4.64
CA SER A 82 -8.11 -10.63 6.04
C SER A 82 -6.76 -11.34 6.10
N ARG A 83 -5.70 -10.61 6.41
CA ARG A 83 -4.34 -11.15 6.44
C ARG A 83 -3.47 -10.46 7.48
N VAL A 84 -2.42 -11.15 7.86
CA VAL A 84 -1.35 -10.61 8.71
C VAL A 84 -0.17 -10.22 7.81
N VAL A 85 0.32 -8.98 7.93
CA VAL A 85 1.44 -8.46 7.15
C VAL A 85 2.57 -8.10 8.10
N PRO A 86 3.71 -8.82 8.10
CA PRO A 86 4.85 -8.49 8.93
C PRO A 86 5.38 -7.10 8.63
N ILE A 87 5.84 -6.41 9.66
CA ILE A 87 6.39 -5.05 9.56
C ILE A 87 7.91 -5.16 9.39
N ASN A 88 8.43 -4.59 8.29
CA ASN A 88 9.87 -4.40 8.11
C ASN A 88 10.35 -3.30 9.08
N SER A 89 11.51 -3.49 9.71
CA SER A 89 12.05 -2.58 10.72
C SER A 89 12.24 -1.12 10.26
N ILE A 90 12.36 -0.89 8.95
CA ILE A 90 12.40 0.46 8.40
C ILE A 90 11.10 1.24 8.64
N LEU A 91 9.99 0.53 8.86
CA LEU A 91 8.68 1.13 9.14
C LEU A 91 8.51 1.54 10.61
N ASP A 92 9.29 1.00 11.55
CA ASP A 92 9.13 1.28 12.98
C ASP A 92 9.15 2.78 13.29
N PRO A 93 10.16 3.56 12.86
CA PRO A 93 10.18 5.00 13.13
C PRO A 93 9.05 5.76 12.40
N VAL A 94 8.61 5.27 11.24
CA VAL A 94 7.49 5.85 10.48
C VAL A 94 6.18 5.65 11.24
N ILE A 95 5.93 4.40 11.67
CA ILE A 95 4.73 4.02 12.42
C ILE A 95 4.66 4.76 13.75
N ASN A 96 5.79 4.85 14.47
CA ASN A 96 5.88 5.58 15.73
C ASN A 96 5.50 7.06 15.53
N LYS A 97 6.04 7.70 14.49
CA LYS A 97 5.77 9.10 14.18
C LYS A 97 4.29 9.33 13.81
N LEU A 98 3.72 8.46 12.98
CA LEU A 98 2.29 8.48 12.64
C LEU A 98 1.41 8.26 13.88
N SER A 99 1.77 7.30 14.73
CA SER A 99 1.04 6.98 15.96
C SER A 99 1.03 8.14 16.97
N GLN A 100 2.13 8.87 17.08
CA GLN A 100 2.24 10.06 17.92
C GLN A 100 1.32 11.19 17.42
N LYS A 101 1.24 11.40 16.10
CA LYS A 101 0.35 12.40 15.49
C LYS A 101 -1.13 12.03 15.61
N SER A 102 -1.45 10.75 15.66
CA SER A 102 -2.82 10.24 15.58
C SER A 102 -3.66 10.61 16.80
N LYS A 103 -4.77 11.35 16.56
CA LYS A 103 -5.79 11.68 17.55
C LYS A 103 -7.08 10.86 17.40
N ASP A 104 -7.31 10.24 16.23
CA ASP A 104 -8.50 9.46 15.87
C ASP A 104 -8.29 7.95 15.88
N GLY A 105 -7.11 7.50 16.34
CA GLY A 105 -6.75 6.08 16.41
C GLY A 105 -6.25 5.47 15.10
N PHE A 106 -6.39 6.16 13.96
CA PHE A 106 -5.87 5.71 12.66
C PHE A 106 -4.41 6.14 12.45
N LEU A 107 -3.59 5.33 11.79
CA LEU A 107 -2.22 5.71 11.45
C LEU A 107 -2.21 6.90 10.50
N ILE A 108 -3.06 6.89 9.48
CA ILE A 108 -3.27 8.04 8.60
C ILE A 108 -4.47 8.83 9.15
N THR A 109 -4.15 9.79 9.99
CA THR A 109 -5.11 10.55 10.80
C THR A 109 -5.79 11.68 10.05
N GLY A 110 -6.97 12.12 10.52
CA GLY A 110 -7.66 13.32 10.02
C GLY A 110 -8.19 13.19 8.59
N LEU A 111 -8.44 11.98 8.11
CA LEU A 111 -9.02 11.78 6.78
C LEU A 111 -10.55 11.89 6.83
N ASN A 112 -11.09 12.74 5.97
CA ASN A 112 -12.52 12.79 5.70
C ASN A 112 -12.90 11.78 4.62
N SER A 113 -13.86 10.92 4.91
CA SER A 113 -14.43 9.99 3.95
C SER A 113 -15.16 10.73 2.82
N GLY A 114 -15.34 10.08 1.68
CA GLY A 114 -16.02 10.66 0.54
C GLY A 114 -16.21 9.70 -0.63
N GLY A 115 -16.83 10.21 -1.69
CA GLY A 115 -17.26 9.40 -2.85
C GLY A 115 -18.51 8.59 -2.53
N ASP A 116 -19.06 7.91 -3.53
CA ASP A 116 -20.30 7.13 -3.42
C ASP A 116 -20.17 5.99 -2.39
N ASP A 117 -18.96 5.43 -2.24
CA ASP A 117 -18.66 4.36 -1.29
C ASP A 117 -18.23 4.87 0.10
N ASN A 118 -18.27 6.18 0.36
CA ASN A 118 -17.84 6.82 1.60
C ASN A 118 -16.47 6.34 2.13
N LYS A 119 -15.47 6.26 1.23
CA LYS A 119 -14.13 5.74 1.54
C LYS A 119 -13.22 6.79 2.17
N ARG A 120 -12.51 6.46 3.24
CA ARG A 120 -11.49 7.32 3.85
C ARG A 120 -10.37 7.69 2.87
N SER A 121 -10.02 6.82 1.94
CA SER A 121 -8.98 7.06 0.93
C SER A 121 -9.38 8.02 -0.18
N TRP A 122 -10.66 8.39 -0.33
CA TRP A 122 -11.17 9.16 -1.48
C TRP A 122 -10.47 10.51 -1.69
N ASN A 123 -10.55 11.39 -0.70
CA ASN A 123 -9.92 12.71 -0.76
C ASN A 123 -8.41 12.64 -0.70
N PHE A 124 -7.88 11.68 0.07
CA PHE A 124 -6.46 11.46 0.21
C PHE A 124 -5.81 10.99 -1.11
N GLN A 125 -6.46 10.09 -1.84
CA GLN A 125 -6.02 9.68 -3.17
C GLN A 125 -5.93 10.86 -4.16
N LYS A 126 -6.90 11.77 -4.13
CA LYS A 126 -6.89 12.99 -4.96
C LYS A 126 -5.72 13.91 -4.58
N ARG A 127 -5.42 14.05 -3.28
CA ARG A 127 -4.28 14.81 -2.78
C ARG A 127 -2.97 14.24 -3.31
N LEU A 128 -2.74 12.93 -3.14
CA LEU A 128 -1.55 12.24 -3.64
C LEU A 128 -1.41 12.37 -5.16
N GLY A 129 -2.52 12.30 -5.89
CA GLY A 129 -2.57 12.54 -7.33
C GLY A 129 -2.12 13.95 -7.71
N ARG A 130 -2.53 14.98 -6.96
CA ARG A 130 -2.10 16.36 -7.16
C ARG A 130 -0.61 16.56 -6.90
N ILE A 131 -0.07 15.96 -5.83
CA ILE A 131 1.37 15.99 -5.54
C ILE A 131 2.13 15.38 -6.72
N ARG A 132 1.72 14.19 -7.18
CA ARG A 132 2.32 13.50 -8.32
C ARG A 132 2.41 14.39 -9.56
N LEU A 133 1.33 15.10 -9.89
CA LEU A 133 1.29 16.02 -11.03
C LEU A 133 2.23 17.21 -10.84
N LYS A 134 2.23 17.82 -9.66
CA LYS A 134 3.09 18.98 -9.33
C LYS A 134 4.59 18.66 -9.47
N ILE A 135 4.99 17.46 -9.07
CA ILE A 135 6.38 17.03 -9.20
C ILE A 135 6.69 16.42 -10.57
N GLY A 136 5.75 16.43 -11.51
CA GLY A 136 5.97 15.98 -12.89
C GLY A 136 6.21 14.48 -13.04
N LEU A 137 5.56 13.63 -12.22
CA LEU A 137 5.63 12.18 -12.45
C LEU A 137 4.77 11.76 -13.65
N PRO A 138 5.20 10.76 -14.43
CA PRO A 138 4.48 10.26 -15.60
C PRO A 138 3.06 9.77 -15.28
N LYS A 139 2.15 9.80 -16.28
CA LYS A 139 0.75 9.35 -16.11
C LYS A 139 0.62 7.91 -15.62
N GLY A 140 1.50 7.00 -16.03
CA GLY A 140 1.51 5.60 -15.61
C GLY A 140 2.00 5.36 -14.17
N VAL A 141 2.57 6.38 -13.51
CA VAL A 141 3.12 6.32 -12.15
C VAL A 141 2.09 6.88 -11.20
N VAL A 142 1.23 6.03 -10.64
CA VAL A 142 0.16 6.38 -9.71
C VAL A 142 0.42 5.73 -8.35
N PHE A 143 -0.30 6.12 -7.29
CA PHE A 143 -0.08 5.54 -5.96
C PHE A 143 -0.20 4.00 -5.98
N HIS A 144 -1.22 3.46 -6.65
CA HIS A 144 -1.38 2.00 -6.76
C HIS A 144 -0.16 1.30 -7.38
N SER A 145 0.63 2.00 -8.19
CA SER A 145 1.86 1.44 -8.78
C SER A 145 2.97 1.19 -7.74
N LEU A 146 2.88 1.75 -6.52
CA LEU A 146 3.78 1.41 -5.41
C LEU A 146 3.67 -0.07 -5.03
N ARG A 147 2.47 -0.63 -5.10
CA ARG A 147 2.24 -2.07 -4.91
C ARG A 147 2.94 -2.89 -6.01
N ASN A 148 2.91 -2.43 -7.27
CA ASN A 148 3.68 -3.06 -8.34
C ASN A 148 5.18 -2.94 -8.07
N THR A 149 5.63 -1.79 -7.52
CA THR A 149 7.03 -1.60 -7.12
C THR A 149 7.44 -2.60 -6.05
N PHE A 150 6.63 -2.77 -5.01
CA PHE A 150 6.84 -3.80 -3.98
C PHE A 150 6.95 -5.19 -4.59
N THR A 151 5.96 -5.60 -5.38
CA THR A 151 5.92 -6.94 -6.02
C THR A 151 7.17 -7.18 -6.87
N THR A 152 7.49 -6.26 -7.79
CA THR A 152 8.67 -6.37 -8.65
C THR A 152 9.96 -6.43 -7.84
N ARG A 153 10.05 -5.65 -6.76
CA ARG A 153 11.23 -5.67 -5.89
C ARG A 153 11.39 -7.01 -5.17
N MET A 154 10.31 -7.56 -4.64
CA MET A 154 10.30 -8.87 -3.99
C MET A 154 10.67 -10.00 -4.98
N GLU A 155 10.12 -9.96 -6.20
CA GLU A 155 10.48 -10.90 -7.27
C GLU A 155 11.99 -10.83 -7.61
N ASN A 156 12.54 -9.63 -7.75
CA ASN A 156 13.97 -9.41 -8.04
C ASN A 156 14.89 -9.88 -6.88
N LEU A 157 14.37 -9.95 -5.66
CA LEU A 157 15.07 -10.51 -4.50
C LEU A 157 14.94 -12.04 -4.40
N GLY A 158 14.27 -12.68 -5.37
CA GLY A 158 14.07 -14.13 -5.40
C GLY A 158 13.06 -14.63 -4.36
N ILE A 159 12.18 -13.76 -3.86
CA ILE A 159 11.13 -14.16 -2.91
C ILE A 159 10.09 -15.02 -3.64
N PRO A 160 9.70 -16.18 -3.07
CA PRO A 160 8.70 -17.05 -3.67
C PRO A 160 7.37 -16.34 -3.94
N ARG A 161 6.73 -16.64 -5.07
CA ARG A 161 5.48 -15.97 -5.49
C ARG A 161 4.35 -16.15 -4.49
N ASN A 162 4.21 -17.32 -3.88
CA ASN A 162 3.19 -17.57 -2.85
C ASN A 162 3.39 -16.67 -1.61
N HIS A 163 4.63 -16.36 -1.20
CA HIS A 163 4.90 -15.38 -0.15
C HIS A 163 4.41 -13.99 -0.58
N ILE A 164 4.76 -13.58 -1.82
CA ILE A 164 4.37 -12.28 -2.35
C ILE A 164 2.84 -12.18 -2.43
N SER A 165 2.16 -13.18 -2.98
CA SER A 165 0.69 -13.21 -3.12
C SER A 165 0.01 -13.11 -1.75
N GLN A 166 0.47 -13.84 -0.75
CA GLN A 166 -0.07 -13.77 0.60
C GLN A 166 0.16 -12.40 1.24
N LEU A 167 1.36 -11.82 1.12
CA LEU A 167 1.68 -10.49 1.65
C LEU A 167 0.79 -9.41 1.04
N ILE A 168 0.56 -9.45 -0.27
CA ILE A 168 -0.28 -8.46 -0.93
C ILE A 168 -1.79 -8.79 -0.87
N GLY A 169 -2.19 -9.99 -0.44
CA GLY A 169 -3.58 -10.45 -0.47
C GLY A 169 -4.10 -10.52 -1.91
N HIS A 170 -3.45 -11.33 -2.71
CA HIS A 170 -3.83 -11.67 -4.08
C HIS A 170 -4.20 -13.15 -4.11
N GLU A 171 -5.37 -13.47 -4.65
CA GLU A 171 -5.77 -14.85 -4.89
C GLU A 171 -4.98 -15.34 -6.10
N ASP A 172 -4.20 -16.39 -5.94
CA ASP A 172 -3.35 -16.93 -7.02
C ASP A 172 -4.16 -17.67 -8.10
N GLY A 173 -5.50 -17.73 -7.94
CA GLY A 173 -6.40 -18.44 -8.84
C GLY A 173 -6.20 -19.97 -8.80
N ASN A 174 -5.37 -20.47 -7.89
CA ASN A 174 -5.20 -21.90 -7.65
C ASN A 174 -6.07 -22.29 -6.43
N MET A 175 -7.29 -22.75 -6.74
CA MET A 175 -8.32 -23.08 -5.75
C MET A 175 -7.81 -24.05 -4.65
N ALA A 176 -6.84 -24.90 -4.95
CA ALA A 176 -6.26 -25.82 -3.97
C ALA A 176 -5.37 -25.12 -2.94
N LEU A 177 -4.63 -24.08 -3.32
CA LEU A 177 -3.79 -23.31 -2.40
C LEU A 177 -4.60 -22.24 -1.66
N ASP A 178 -5.60 -21.66 -2.32
CA ASP A 178 -6.42 -20.58 -1.75
C ASP A 178 -7.46 -21.09 -0.75
N VAL A 179 -8.00 -22.31 -0.95
CA VAL A 179 -9.11 -22.85 -0.15
C VAL A 179 -8.64 -23.86 0.91
N TYR A 180 -7.61 -24.66 0.62
CA TYR A 180 -7.20 -25.79 1.48
C TYR A 180 -5.94 -25.52 2.31
N SER A 181 -5.14 -24.49 1.99
CA SER A 181 -4.02 -24.12 2.84
C SER A 181 -4.44 -23.06 3.86
N GLY A 182 -4.18 -23.30 5.14
CA GLY A 182 -4.35 -22.30 6.21
C GLY A 182 -3.42 -21.08 6.06
N GLY A 183 -2.81 -20.87 4.88
CA GLY A 183 -1.79 -19.88 4.62
C GLY A 183 -0.40 -20.30 5.13
N LEU A 184 0.62 -19.53 4.77
CA LEU A 184 1.97 -19.71 5.32
C LEU A 184 2.01 -19.22 6.76
N ALA A 185 2.83 -19.89 7.58
CA ALA A 185 3.19 -19.38 8.89
C ALA A 185 3.80 -17.98 8.78
N ILE A 186 3.67 -17.17 9.83
CA ILE A 186 4.09 -15.78 9.81
C ILE A 186 5.60 -15.61 9.65
N GLU A 187 6.41 -16.53 10.18
CA GLU A 187 7.86 -16.42 10.19
C GLU A 187 8.51 -16.45 8.79
N PRO A 188 8.14 -17.35 7.85
CA PRO A 188 8.62 -17.28 6.47
C PRO A 188 8.27 -15.97 5.75
N LEU A 189 7.11 -15.38 6.07
CA LEU A 189 6.71 -14.08 5.54
C LEU A 189 7.53 -12.95 6.14
N ARG A 190 7.84 -13.02 7.45
CA ARG A 190 8.71 -12.07 8.16
C ARG A 190 10.12 -12.10 7.59
N GLU A 191 10.70 -13.28 7.36
CA GLU A 191 12.00 -13.43 6.71
C GLU A 191 12.01 -12.79 5.31
N SER A 192 10.94 -13.00 4.54
CA SER A 192 10.80 -12.43 3.21
C SER A 192 10.73 -10.89 3.24
N ILE A 193 9.94 -10.33 4.14
CA ILE A 193 9.82 -8.87 4.32
C ILE A 193 11.13 -8.25 4.78
N ASN A 194 11.90 -8.94 5.65
CA ASN A 194 13.17 -8.41 6.15
C ASN A 194 14.27 -8.37 5.08
N LYS A 195 14.15 -9.14 3.99
CA LYS A 195 15.04 -9.03 2.82
C LYS A 195 14.76 -7.80 1.97
N LEU A 196 13.58 -7.19 2.11
CA LEU A 196 13.19 -6.05 1.30
C LEU A 196 13.99 -4.80 1.67
N THR A 197 14.69 -4.24 0.68
CA THR A 197 15.42 -2.98 0.79
C THR A 197 15.33 -2.20 -0.53
N TYR A 198 15.32 -0.89 -0.43
CA TYR A 198 15.47 0.02 -1.58
C TYR A 198 16.85 0.66 -1.63
N GLY A 199 17.80 0.14 -0.82
CA GLY A 199 19.18 0.59 -0.70
C GLY A 199 19.39 1.59 0.44
N SER A 200 20.63 1.64 0.95
CA SER A 200 21.01 2.46 2.12
C SER A 200 20.72 3.96 1.95
N GLY A 201 20.82 4.49 0.72
CA GLY A 201 20.48 5.88 0.45
C GLY A 201 18.99 6.18 0.67
N MET A 202 18.09 5.22 0.38
CA MET A 202 16.66 5.35 0.65
C MET A 202 16.39 5.31 2.16
N ASP A 203 17.02 4.40 2.89
CA ASP A 203 16.87 4.28 4.34
C ASP A 203 17.33 5.54 5.07
N LEU A 204 18.45 6.14 4.63
CA LEU A 204 18.94 7.42 5.14
C LEU A 204 17.97 8.57 4.83
N LEU A 205 17.40 8.59 3.61
CA LEU A 205 16.41 9.59 3.22
C LEU A 205 15.17 9.49 4.11
N ILE A 206 14.64 8.27 4.33
CA ILE A 206 13.46 8.04 5.18
C ILE A 206 13.72 8.54 6.60
N LYS A 207 14.84 8.14 7.20
CA LYS A 207 15.23 8.56 8.56
C LYS A 207 15.44 10.08 8.66
N GLY A 208 16.06 10.68 7.65
CA GLY A 208 16.27 12.12 7.57
C GLY A 208 14.97 12.90 7.52
N ARG A 209 14.09 12.52 6.59
CA ARG A 209 12.78 13.19 6.39
C ARG A 209 11.86 13.09 7.61
N LEU A 210 11.95 12.01 8.40
CA LEU A 210 11.17 11.90 9.63
C LEU A 210 11.47 12.98 10.67
N LYS A 211 12.69 13.55 10.65
CA LYS A 211 13.08 14.66 11.54
C LYS A 211 12.38 15.97 11.15
N ASP A 212 12.03 16.13 9.87
CA ASP A 212 11.35 17.36 9.38
C ASP A 212 9.90 17.44 9.86
N PHE A 213 9.28 16.32 10.25
CA PHE A 213 7.93 16.27 10.79
C PHE A 213 7.95 16.48 12.32
N SER A 214 8.31 17.68 12.78
CA SER A 214 8.17 18.06 14.18
C SER A 214 6.71 18.26 14.57
N PHE A 215 6.38 17.91 15.82
CA PHE A 215 5.09 18.25 16.43
C PHE A 215 5.36 19.34 17.47
N PRO A 216 4.46 20.31 17.58
CA PRO A 216 4.52 21.31 18.65
C PRO A 216 4.35 20.66 20.01
#